data_38e6822e24958c3c0601b68d23f93783
#
_entry.id   38e6822e24958c3c0601b68d23f93783
#
_cell.length_a   1.000
_cell.length_b   1.000
_cell.length_c   1.000
_cell.angle_alpha   90.00
_cell.angle_beta   90.00
_cell.angle_gamma   90.00
#
_symmetry.space_group_name_H-M   'P 1'
#
loop_
_entity.id
_entity.type
_entity.pdbx_description
1 polymer ?
#
loop_
_entity_poly.entity_id
_entity_poly.type
_entity_poly.pdbx_seq_one_letter_code
_entity_poly.pdbx_strand_id
1 'polypeptide(L)'
;MATPLAFTAGYTHSIDAVRAAYSDEQYWKARIAEVGGPGARLDSLTVDGDQVRVQLVQSIPADQLPPAITAVRPGDLVIPRTEQYTGTTGSFEAHVDGAPATVRGTVTLTSTGTGCEGTVTGTIEVKIPLFGGKIEAAIAERLTELLSNEATFTEQWLATK
;
A
#
# COMPACT_ATOMS: atom_id res chain seq x y z
N MET A 1 5.97 -11.87 -17.03
CA MET A 1 5.11 -10.78 -17.47
C MET A 1 4.66 -9.99 -16.25
N ALA A 2 4.47 -8.68 -16.37
CA ALA A 2 4.10 -7.85 -15.25
C ALA A 2 2.84 -7.06 -15.59
N THR A 3 1.99 -6.83 -14.58
CA THR A 3 0.75 -6.07 -14.74
C THR A 3 0.95 -4.68 -14.11
N PRO A 4 0.63 -3.60 -14.82
CA PRO A 4 0.77 -2.26 -14.27
C PRO A 4 -0.25 -2.00 -13.17
N LEU A 5 0.17 -1.20 -12.19
CA LEU A 5 -0.68 -0.69 -11.12
C LEU A 5 -0.68 0.83 -11.20
N ALA A 6 -1.85 1.44 -11.22
CA ALA A 6 -1.98 2.89 -11.22
C ALA A 6 -3.16 3.29 -10.31
N PHE A 7 -2.92 4.27 -9.45
CA PHE A 7 -3.95 4.76 -8.53
C PHE A 7 -3.68 6.22 -8.20
N THR A 8 -4.73 7.01 -8.08
CA THR A 8 -4.63 8.42 -7.68
C THR A 8 -5.60 8.68 -6.53
N ALA A 9 -5.09 9.34 -5.49
CA ALA A 9 -5.90 9.76 -4.33
C ALA A 9 -5.85 11.27 -4.19
N GLY A 10 -7.00 11.89 -3.98
CA GLY A 10 -7.09 13.31 -3.67
C GLY A 10 -7.25 13.52 -2.17
N TYR A 11 -6.53 14.50 -1.63
CA TYR A 11 -6.62 14.88 -0.22
C TYR A 11 -6.99 16.35 -0.12
N THR A 12 -7.86 16.69 0.85
CA THR A 12 -8.25 18.08 1.11
C THR A 12 -7.28 18.79 2.04
N HIS A 13 -6.11 18.21 2.25
CA HIS A 13 -5.05 18.72 3.13
C HIS A 13 -3.76 18.90 2.35
N SER A 14 -2.83 19.68 2.88
CA SER A 14 -1.57 19.98 2.21
C SER A 14 -0.63 18.79 2.17
N ILE A 15 0.37 18.85 1.30
CA ILE A 15 1.46 17.86 1.26
C ILE A 15 2.12 17.77 2.64
N ASP A 16 2.36 18.91 3.30
CA ASP A 16 3.00 18.92 4.61
C ASP A 16 2.16 18.16 5.64
N ALA A 17 0.82 18.29 5.60
CA ALA A 17 -0.05 17.55 6.50
C ALA A 17 0.02 16.04 6.24
N VAL A 18 0.02 15.62 4.97
CA VAL A 18 0.14 14.21 4.61
C VAL A 18 1.49 13.66 5.07
N ARG A 19 2.57 14.41 4.84
CA ARG A 19 3.91 13.99 5.27
C ARG A 19 4.04 13.93 6.79
N ALA A 20 3.38 14.83 7.50
CA ALA A 20 3.37 14.80 8.96
C ALA A 20 2.69 13.50 9.46
N ALA A 21 1.61 13.07 8.82
CA ALA A 21 0.98 11.80 9.13
C ALA A 21 1.93 10.63 8.89
N TYR A 22 2.62 10.61 7.75
CA TYR A 22 3.56 9.54 7.43
C TYR A 22 4.75 9.46 8.40
N SER A 23 5.04 10.55 9.11
CA SER A 23 6.11 10.61 10.12
C SER A 23 5.61 10.25 11.52
N ASP A 24 4.32 9.98 11.68
CA ASP A 24 3.69 9.75 12.98
C ASP A 24 3.43 8.25 13.18
N GLU A 25 4.05 7.67 14.20
CA GLU A 25 3.87 6.26 14.53
C GLU A 25 2.41 5.93 14.83
N GLN A 26 1.69 6.82 15.48
CA GLN A 26 0.28 6.60 15.80
C GLN A 26 -0.59 6.50 14.55
N TYR A 27 -0.27 7.28 13.52
CA TYR A 27 -0.94 7.18 12.23
C TYR A 27 -0.80 5.76 11.64
N TRP A 28 0.44 5.26 11.61
CA TRP A 28 0.70 3.94 11.02
C TRP A 28 0.02 2.83 11.83
N LYS A 29 0.07 2.91 13.15
CA LYS A 29 -0.59 1.91 14.01
C LYS A 29 -2.09 1.93 13.80
N ALA A 30 -2.70 3.10 13.73
CA ALA A 30 -4.15 3.24 13.52
C ALA A 30 -4.56 2.75 12.12
N ARG A 31 -3.79 3.12 11.10
CA ARG A 31 -4.06 2.67 9.73
C ARG A 31 -3.97 1.16 9.60
N ILE A 32 -2.94 0.56 10.15
CA ILE A 32 -2.74 -0.88 10.12
C ILE A 32 -3.86 -1.60 10.87
N ALA A 33 -4.28 -1.07 12.01
CA ALA A 33 -5.37 -1.66 12.78
C ALA A 33 -6.69 -1.66 12.00
N GLU A 34 -6.95 -0.61 11.22
CA GLU A 34 -8.21 -0.49 10.50
C GLU A 34 -8.21 -1.18 9.13
N VAL A 35 -7.12 -1.05 8.36
CA VAL A 35 -7.09 -1.51 6.97
C VAL A 35 -6.01 -2.54 6.66
N GLY A 36 -5.20 -2.91 7.63
CA GLY A 36 -4.07 -3.83 7.41
C GLY A 36 -4.42 -5.30 7.36
N GLY A 37 -5.60 -5.68 7.83
CA GLY A 37 -6.04 -7.08 7.88
C GLY A 37 -5.65 -7.80 9.17
N PRO A 38 -6.11 -9.04 9.35
CA PRO A 38 -5.83 -9.81 10.57
C PRO A 38 -4.34 -10.07 10.76
N GLY A 39 -3.84 -9.83 11.96
CA GLY A 39 -2.43 -10.06 12.29
C GLY A 39 -1.46 -9.05 11.70
N ALA A 40 -1.95 -8.00 11.07
CA ALA A 40 -1.10 -6.94 10.53
C ALA A 40 -0.41 -6.19 11.66
N ARG A 41 0.80 -5.69 11.36
CA ARG A 41 1.61 -5.01 12.37
C ARG A 41 2.57 -4.02 11.75
N LEU A 42 2.97 -3.04 12.55
CA LEU A 42 4.07 -2.13 12.21
C LEU A 42 5.36 -2.73 12.77
N ASP A 43 6.32 -2.99 11.90
CA ASP A 43 7.62 -3.52 12.32
C ASP A 43 8.59 -2.40 12.70
N SER A 44 8.65 -1.32 11.92
CA SER A 44 9.51 -0.18 12.24
C SER A 44 9.06 1.08 11.51
N LEU A 45 9.34 2.22 12.13
CA LEU A 45 9.20 3.54 11.53
C LEU A 45 10.47 4.32 11.86
N THR A 46 11.17 4.78 10.83
CA THR A 46 12.37 5.61 10.98
C THR A 46 12.13 6.94 10.29
N VAL A 47 12.36 8.03 11.02
CA VAL A 47 12.24 9.39 10.49
C VAL A 47 13.60 10.06 10.64
N ASP A 48 14.17 10.54 9.54
CA ASP A 48 15.47 11.18 9.50
C ASP A 48 15.40 12.38 8.54
N GLY A 49 15.22 13.56 9.10
CA GLY A 49 15.02 14.78 8.31
C GLY A 49 13.75 14.68 7.48
N ASP A 50 13.89 14.79 6.15
CA ASP A 50 12.76 14.67 5.22
C ASP A 50 12.56 13.23 4.72
N GLN A 51 13.30 12.27 5.29
CA GLN A 51 13.17 10.86 4.94
C GLN A 51 12.33 10.11 5.98
N VAL A 52 11.40 9.31 5.48
CA VAL A 52 10.57 8.43 6.30
C VAL A 52 10.68 7.02 5.72
N ARG A 53 10.98 6.04 6.57
CA ARG A 53 11.00 4.65 6.16
C ARG A 53 10.09 3.85 7.08
N VAL A 54 9.18 3.10 6.47
CA VAL A 54 8.19 2.30 7.19
C VAL A 54 8.32 0.85 6.77
N GLN A 55 8.37 -0.05 7.74
CA GLN A 55 8.30 -1.48 7.49
C GLN A 55 7.07 -2.01 8.23
N LEU A 56 6.18 -2.66 7.49
CA LEU A 56 4.95 -3.18 8.05
C LEU A 56 4.61 -4.52 7.41
N VAL A 57 3.70 -5.25 8.03
CA VAL A 57 3.15 -6.48 7.48
C VAL A 57 1.65 -6.30 7.38
N GLN A 58 1.12 -6.51 6.19
CA GLN A 58 -0.31 -6.54 5.93
C GLN A 58 -0.78 -7.97 5.71
N SER A 59 -2.07 -8.20 5.83
CA SER A 59 -2.64 -9.48 5.48
C SER A 59 -3.98 -9.29 4.78
N ILE A 60 -4.34 -10.27 3.95
CA ILE A 60 -5.63 -10.32 3.30
C ILE A 60 -6.23 -11.68 3.63
N PRO A 61 -7.40 -11.73 4.31
CA PRO A 61 -8.04 -13.00 4.64
C PRO A 61 -8.40 -13.81 3.40
N ALA A 62 -8.29 -15.11 3.49
CA ALA A 62 -8.59 -16.01 2.37
C ALA A 62 -9.99 -15.82 1.81
N ASP A 63 -10.96 -15.50 2.67
CA ASP A 63 -12.35 -15.30 2.25
C ASP A 63 -12.57 -14.00 1.46
N GLN A 64 -11.58 -13.11 1.42
CA GLN A 64 -11.62 -11.88 0.63
C GLN A 64 -10.83 -12.01 -0.68
N LEU A 65 -10.29 -13.19 -0.96
CA LEU A 65 -9.46 -13.42 -2.13
C LEU A 65 -10.25 -14.10 -3.24
N PRO A 66 -9.99 -13.74 -4.51
CA PRO A 66 -10.57 -14.46 -5.64
C PRO A 66 -10.14 -15.93 -5.65
N PRO A 67 -10.99 -16.85 -6.16
CA PRO A 67 -10.63 -18.26 -6.24
C PRO A 67 -9.33 -18.54 -7.00
N ALA A 68 -8.99 -17.71 -7.99
CA ALA A 68 -7.74 -17.84 -8.73
C ALA A 68 -6.50 -17.75 -7.82
N ILE A 69 -6.57 -16.95 -6.76
CA ILE A 69 -5.48 -16.80 -5.81
C ILE A 69 -5.46 -17.95 -4.80
N THR A 70 -6.61 -18.27 -4.21
CA THR A 70 -6.69 -19.33 -3.19
C THR A 70 -6.41 -20.70 -3.75
N ALA A 71 -6.64 -20.92 -5.04
CA ALA A 71 -6.31 -22.18 -5.71
C ALA A 71 -4.80 -22.42 -5.77
N VAL A 72 -4.02 -21.36 -5.90
CA VAL A 72 -2.55 -21.43 -5.98
C VAL A 72 -1.91 -21.33 -4.59
N ARG A 73 -2.43 -20.45 -3.75
CA ARG A 73 -1.90 -20.21 -2.41
C ARG A 73 -3.09 -20.25 -1.42
N PRO A 74 -3.36 -21.40 -0.81
CA PRO A 74 -4.44 -21.50 0.19
C PRO A 74 -4.13 -20.67 1.43
N GLY A 75 -5.16 -20.18 2.08
CA GLY A 75 -5.06 -19.42 3.32
C GLY A 75 -4.92 -17.92 3.11
N ASP A 76 -4.69 -17.21 4.21
CA ASP A 76 -4.54 -15.76 4.18
C ASP A 76 -3.23 -15.37 3.51
N LEU A 77 -3.21 -14.24 2.81
CA LEU A 77 -1.96 -13.70 2.30
C LEU A 77 -1.29 -12.85 3.38
N VAL A 78 -0.01 -13.10 3.60
CA VAL A 78 0.84 -12.30 4.49
C VAL A 78 1.79 -11.51 3.61
N ILE A 79 1.78 -10.18 3.76
CA ILE A 79 2.42 -9.27 2.81
C ILE A 79 3.34 -8.31 3.55
N PRO A 80 4.64 -8.64 3.69
CA PRO A 80 5.63 -7.67 4.15
C PRO A 80 5.74 -6.53 3.14
N ARG A 81 5.75 -5.30 3.65
CA ARG A 81 5.75 -4.09 2.83
C ARG A 81 6.73 -3.07 3.41
N THR A 82 7.51 -2.45 2.54
CA THR A 82 8.41 -1.35 2.90
C THR A 82 8.03 -0.13 2.07
N GLU A 83 7.93 1.01 2.74
CA GLU A 83 7.70 2.30 2.08
C GLU A 83 8.77 3.28 2.49
N GLN A 84 9.22 4.08 1.55
CA GLN A 84 10.19 5.15 1.80
C GLN A 84 9.70 6.42 1.14
N TYR A 85 9.77 7.52 1.88
CA TYR A 85 9.35 8.84 1.38
C TYR A 85 10.48 9.83 1.59
N THR A 86 10.74 10.64 0.56
CA THR A 86 11.72 11.73 0.62
C THR A 86 11.12 12.93 -0.11
N GLY A 87 10.89 14.02 0.61
CA GLY A 87 10.22 15.18 0.02
C GLY A 87 8.83 14.81 -0.48
N THR A 88 8.54 15.07 -1.75
CA THR A 88 7.24 14.81 -2.36
C THR A 88 7.17 13.46 -3.10
N THR A 89 8.22 12.66 -3.02
CA THR A 89 8.28 11.37 -3.71
C THR A 89 8.46 10.23 -2.73
N GLY A 90 8.02 9.05 -3.13
CA GLY A 90 8.17 7.86 -2.35
C GLY A 90 8.29 6.62 -3.22
N SER A 91 8.67 5.53 -2.61
CA SER A 91 8.71 4.21 -3.25
C SER A 91 8.18 3.17 -2.29
N PHE A 92 7.67 2.09 -2.84
CA PHE A 92 7.21 0.97 -2.02
C PHE A 92 7.58 -0.35 -2.69
N GLU A 93 7.73 -1.35 -1.85
CA GLU A 93 7.98 -2.72 -2.28
C GLU A 93 7.27 -3.65 -1.32
N ALA A 94 6.58 -4.64 -1.87
CA ALA A 94 5.87 -5.64 -1.10
C ALA A 94 6.01 -6.99 -1.78
N HIS A 95 5.93 -8.06 -1.01
CA HIS A 95 5.89 -9.41 -1.56
C HIS A 95 4.91 -10.24 -0.76
N VAL A 96 4.43 -11.31 -1.36
CA VAL A 96 3.57 -12.27 -0.66
C VAL A 96 4.45 -13.36 -0.07
N ASP A 97 4.35 -13.52 1.25
CA ASP A 97 5.16 -14.50 1.96
C ASP A 97 4.79 -15.92 1.48
N GLY A 98 5.81 -16.69 1.11
CA GLY A 98 5.61 -18.06 0.61
C GLY A 98 5.10 -18.16 -0.82
N ALA A 99 5.14 -17.09 -1.60
CA ALA A 99 4.67 -17.11 -3.00
C ALA A 99 5.57 -16.23 -3.87
N PRO A 100 5.69 -16.56 -5.19
CA PRO A 100 6.54 -15.78 -6.10
C PRO A 100 5.82 -14.53 -6.64
N ALA A 101 5.27 -13.71 -5.74
CA ALA A 101 4.52 -12.51 -6.08
C ALA A 101 5.17 -11.30 -5.45
N THR A 102 5.42 -10.27 -6.26
CA THR A 102 6.00 -8.99 -5.82
C THR A 102 5.24 -7.83 -6.39
N VAL A 103 5.21 -6.74 -5.64
CA VAL A 103 4.65 -5.45 -6.08
C VAL A 103 5.66 -4.37 -5.73
N ARG A 104 5.94 -3.50 -6.68
CA ARG A 104 6.84 -2.36 -6.43
C ARG A 104 6.37 -1.16 -7.22
N GLY A 105 6.66 0.02 -6.71
CA GLY A 105 6.25 1.23 -7.39
C GLY A 105 6.70 2.49 -6.70
N THR A 106 6.16 3.61 -7.17
CA THR A 106 6.47 4.94 -6.69
C THR A 106 5.21 5.70 -6.34
N VAL A 107 5.36 6.68 -5.47
CA VAL A 107 4.29 7.60 -5.07
C VAL A 107 4.80 9.01 -5.28
N THR A 108 3.98 9.88 -5.86
CA THR A 108 4.30 11.29 -6.03
C THR A 108 3.17 12.12 -5.44
N LEU A 109 3.52 13.07 -4.57
CA LEU A 109 2.57 14.03 -4.02
C LEU A 109 2.67 15.33 -4.79
N THR A 110 1.53 15.82 -5.27
CA THR A 110 1.46 17.05 -6.07
C THR A 110 0.44 17.99 -5.43
N SER A 111 0.81 19.26 -5.22
CA SER A 111 -0.12 20.26 -4.70
C SER A 111 -1.25 20.53 -5.68
N THR A 112 -2.46 20.67 -5.15
CA THR A 112 -3.63 21.11 -5.91
C THR A 112 -4.14 22.42 -5.31
N GLY A 113 -5.16 23.01 -5.91
CA GLY A 113 -5.70 24.28 -5.40
C GLY A 113 -6.30 24.21 -4.01
N THR A 114 -6.76 23.03 -3.58
CA THR A 114 -7.44 22.85 -2.28
C THR A 114 -6.74 21.84 -1.36
N GLY A 115 -5.67 21.22 -1.82
CA GLY A 115 -4.97 20.22 -1.02
C GLY A 115 -3.82 19.62 -1.79
N CYS A 116 -3.80 18.28 -1.92
CA CYS A 116 -2.79 17.60 -2.71
C CYS A 116 -3.36 16.31 -3.31
N GLU A 117 -2.58 15.72 -4.20
CA GLU A 117 -2.92 14.50 -4.89
C GLU A 117 -1.75 13.54 -4.81
N GLY A 118 -2.03 12.30 -4.43
CA GLY A 118 -1.03 11.23 -4.42
C GLY A 118 -1.22 10.32 -5.62
N THR A 119 -0.20 10.20 -6.45
CA THR A 119 -0.21 9.33 -7.62
C THR A 119 0.69 8.13 -7.37
N VAL A 120 0.12 6.94 -7.49
CA VAL A 120 0.81 5.67 -7.32
C VAL A 120 0.95 5.00 -8.67
N THR A 121 2.17 4.65 -9.05
CA THR A 121 2.43 3.85 -10.24
C THR A 121 3.39 2.73 -9.90
N GLY A 122 3.12 1.55 -10.43
CA GLY A 122 3.95 0.40 -10.11
C GLY A 122 3.68 -0.79 -11.00
N THR A 123 4.24 -1.93 -10.61
CA THR A 123 4.08 -3.19 -11.32
C THR A 123 3.85 -4.33 -10.34
N ILE A 124 3.03 -5.27 -10.78
CA ILE A 124 2.76 -6.50 -10.06
C ILE A 124 3.32 -7.65 -10.89
N GLU A 125 4.15 -8.48 -10.29
CA GLU A 125 4.75 -9.63 -10.98
C GLU A 125 4.49 -10.90 -10.19
N VAL A 126 3.93 -11.90 -10.88
CA VAL A 126 3.71 -13.23 -10.32
C VAL A 126 4.38 -14.24 -11.24
N LYS A 127 5.42 -14.91 -10.74
CA LYS A 127 6.23 -15.83 -11.53
C LYS A 127 5.67 -17.25 -11.45
N ILE A 128 4.47 -17.43 -11.97
CA ILE A 128 3.79 -18.72 -12.08
C ILE A 128 3.49 -18.97 -13.56
N PRO A 129 4.06 -20.01 -14.17
CA PRO A 129 3.80 -20.28 -15.59
C PRO A 129 2.31 -20.48 -15.87
N LEU A 130 1.84 -19.93 -16.98
CA LEU A 130 0.46 -20.01 -17.51
C LEU A 130 -0.57 -19.21 -16.70
N PHE A 131 -0.41 -19.07 -15.39
CA PHE A 131 -1.42 -18.46 -14.53
C PHE A 131 -0.99 -17.08 -13.97
N GLY A 132 0.29 -16.70 -14.14
CA GLY A 132 0.82 -15.49 -13.55
C GLY A 132 0.03 -14.23 -13.92
N GLY A 133 -0.28 -14.04 -15.19
CA GLY A 133 -1.02 -12.87 -15.65
C GLY A 133 -2.42 -12.76 -15.07
N LYS A 134 -3.12 -13.88 -14.93
CA LYS A 134 -4.46 -13.92 -14.35
C LYS A 134 -4.43 -13.59 -12.86
N ILE A 135 -3.43 -14.11 -12.17
CA ILE A 135 -3.23 -13.82 -10.73
C ILE A 135 -2.82 -12.38 -10.53
N GLU A 136 -1.94 -11.86 -11.39
CA GLU A 136 -1.55 -10.44 -11.35
C GLU A 136 -2.76 -9.51 -11.49
N ALA A 137 -3.66 -9.82 -12.43
CA ALA A 137 -4.87 -9.02 -12.63
C ALA A 137 -5.77 -9.04 -11.39
N ALA A 138 -5.92 -10.19 -10.74
CA ALA A 138 -6.70 -10.32 -9.52
C ALA A 138 -6.06 -9.54 -8.36
N ILE A 139 -4.74 -9.58 -8.25
CA ILE A 139 -4.00 -8.81 -7.25
C ILE A 139 -4.16 -7.30 -7.52
N ALA A 140 -4.06 -6.87 -8.77
CA ALA A 140 -4.21 -5.46 -9.14
C ALA A 140 -5.56 -4.91 -8.69
N GLU A 141 -6.62 -5.66 -8.90
CA GLU A 141 -7.98 -5.28 -8.48
C GLU A 141 -8.05 -5.14 -6.96
N ARG A 142 -7.51 -6.10 -6.23
CA ARG A 142 -7.54 -6.07 -4.77
C ARG A 142 -6.66 -4.95 -4.19
N LEU A 143 -5.49 -4.69 -4.80
CA LEU A 143 -4.61 -3.62 -4.37
C LEU A 143 -5.22 -2.24 -4.62
N THR A 144 -5.92 -2.04 -5.72
CA THR A 144 -6.62 -0.78 -5.99
C THR A 144 -7.64 -0.50 -4.89
N GLU A 145 -8.38 -1.51 -4.48
CA GLU A 145 -9.34 -1.41 -3.38
C GLU A 145 -8.63 -1.11 -2.06
N LEU A 146 -7.52 -1.77 -1.78
CA LEU A 146 -6.73 -1.53 -0.57
C LEU A 146 -6.18 -0.11 -0.54
N LEU A 147 -5.60 0.37 -1.64
CA LEU A 147 -5.07 1.73 -1.73
C LEU A 147 -6.18 2.76 -1.55
N SER A 148 -7.37 2.50 -2.07
CA SER A 148 -8.53 3.38 -1.87
C SER A 148 -8.92 3.44 -0.39
N ASN A 149 -8.93 2.30 0.30
CA ASN A 149 -9.23 2.24 1.72
C ASN A 149 -8.19 2.98 2.55
N GLU A 150 -6.91 2.84 2.18
CA GLU A 150 -5.82 3.54 2.85
C GLU A 150 -5.93 5.05 2.66
N ALA A 151 -6.29 5.49 1.46
CA ALA A 151 -6.47 6.92 1.17
C ALA A 151 -7.63 7.51 1.96
N THR A 152 -8.75 6.78 2.04
CA THR A 152 -9.91 7.18 2.83
C THR A 152 -9.54 7.31 4.30
N PHE A 153 -8.79 6.33 4.82
CA PHE A 153 -8.32 6.39 6.21
C PHE A 153 -7.46 7.63 6.44
N THR A 154 -6.53 7.91 5.52
CA THR A 154 -5.63 9.06 5.63
C THR A 154 -6.41 10.37 5.67
N GLU A 155 -7.39 10.53 4.79
CA GLU A 155 -8.23 11.73 4.77
C GLU A 155 -8.98 11.90 6.10
N GLN A 156 -9.54 10.83 6.65
CA GLN A 156 -10.23 10.85 7.93
C GLN A 156 -9.28 11.18 9.08
N TRP A 157 -8.09 10.62 9.07
CA TRP A 157 -7.07 10.92 10.09
C TRP A 157 -6.71 12.40 10.08
N LEU A 158 -6.46 12.96 8.90
CA LEU A 158 -6.09 14.37 8.75
C LEU A 158 -7.21 15.29 9.22
N ALA A 159 -8.46 14.89 9.03
CA ALA A 159 -9.61 15.67 9.46
C ALA A 159 -9.72 15.80 11.00
N THR A 160 -9.03 14.93 11.75
CA THR A 160 -9.05 14.97 13.22
C THR A 160 -7.90 15.79 13.81
N LYS A 161 -7.01 16.35 13.00
CA LYS A 161 -5.82 17.08 13.42
C LYS A 161 -5.97 18.60 13.34
#